data_1c945b37210414c3def98fcdaede1dfa
#
_entry.id   1c945b37210414c3def98fcdaede1dfa
#
_cell.length_a   1.000
_cell.length_b   1.000
_cell.length_c   1.000
_cell.angle_alpha   90.00
_cell.angle_beta   90.00
_cell.angle_gamma   90.00
#
_symmetry.space_group_name_H-M   'P 1'
#
loop_
_entity.id
_entity.type
_entity.pdbx_description
1 polymer ?
#
loop_
_entity_poly.entity_id
_entity_poly.type
_entity_poly.pdbx_seq_one_letter_code
_entity_poly.pdbx_strand_id
1 'polypeptide(L)'
;MASDNVVEELGLDPDALRAKYREERDKRLRDDGNEQYVNMAGEFAHYIEDPYVKRVERAPLTDHTHVVIIGGGFGGMLAGARLRDAGVKDIRIIEKGGDF
;
A
#
# COMPACT_ATOMS: atom_id res chain seq x y z
N MET A 1 30.76 -10.42 2.49
CA MET A 1 32.13 -9.87 2.58
C MET A 1 32.18 -8.34 2.51
N ALA A 2 31.41 -7.65 1.68
CA ALA A 2 31.40 -6.17 1.70
C ALA A 2 30.54 -5.57 2.84
N SER A 3 29.60 -6.32 3.40
CA SER A 3 28.71 -5.86 4.46
C SER A 3 29.36 -5.83 5.85
N ASP A 4 30.27 -6.76 6.13
CA ASP A 4 30.86 -6.90 7.46
C ASP A 4 31.86 -5.78 7.79
N ASN A 5 32.59 -5.32 6.77
CA ASN A 5 33.52 -4.20 6.90
C ASN A 5 32.82 -2.86 7.20
N VAL A 6 31.65 -2.62 6.61
CA VAL A 6 30.89 -1.38 6.82
C VAL A 6 30.32 -1.30 8.24
N VAL A 7 29.90 -2.44 8.80
CA VAL A 7 29.36 -2.51 10.15
C VAL A 7 30.45 -2.18 11.19
N GLU A 8 31.66 -2.73 10.99
CA GLU A 8 32.81 -2.48 11.87
C GLU A 8 33.31 -1.03 11.75
N GLU A 9 33.35 -0.48 10.54
CA GLU A 9 33.76 0.91 10.25
C GLU A 9 32.79 1.94 10.85
N LEU A 10 31.49 1.63 10.91
CA LEU A 10 30.46 2.49 11.50
C LEU A 10 30.31 2.27 13.03
N GLY A 11 31.03 1.33 13.65
CA GLY A 11 30.92 1.02 15.06
C GLY A 11 29.52 0.50 15.47
N LEU A 12 28.80 -0.16 14.55
CA LEU A 12 27.48 -0.70 14.78
C LEU A 12 27.56 -2.13 15.31
N ASP A 13 26.77 -2.42 16.34
CA ASP A 13 26.53 -3.80 16.80
C ASP A 13 25.18 -4.28 16.22
N PRO A 14 25.18 -5.20 15.24
CA PRO A 14 23.94 -5.68 14.62
C PRO A 14 23.02 -6.39 15.61
N ASP A 15 23.55 -7.09 16.60
CA ASP A 15 22.73 -7.84 17.55
C ASP A 15 22.09 -6.90 18.57
N ALA A 16 22.83 -5.91 19.06
CA ALA A 16 22.28 -4.84 19.90
C ALA A 16 21.20 -4.06 19.15
N LEU A 17 21.41 -3.77 17.88
CA LEU A 17 20.44 -3.07 17.04
C LEU A 17 19.17 -3.90 16.83
N ARG A 18 19.30 -5.19 16.54
CA ARG A 18 18.16 -6.13 16.43
C ARG A 18 17.38 -6.25 17.75
N ALA A 19 18.09 -6.27 18.87
CA ALA A 19 17.45 -6.31 20.20
C ALA A 19 16.65 -5.03 20.44
N LYS A 20 17.19 -3.86 20.11
CA LYS A 20 16.51 -2.58 20.20
C LYS A 20 15.25 -2.53 19.30
N TYR A 21 15.35 -3.01 18.05
CA TYR A 21 14.19 -3.07 17.15
C TYR A 21 13.10 -3.99 17.71
N ARG A 22 13.44 -5.13 18.30
CA ARG A 22 12.45 -6.01 18.96
C ARG A 22 11.78 -5.31 20.12
N GLU A 23 12.53 -4.66 20.99
CA GLU A 23 11.99 -3.89 22.12
C GLU A 23 11.03 -2.81 21.65
N GLU A 24 11.41 -2.01 20.65
CA GLU A 24 10.56 -0.96 20.08
C GLU A 24 9.31 -1.51 19.39
N ARG A 25 9.42 -2.65 18.73
CA ARG A 25 8.28 -3.36 18.17
C ARG A 25 7.30 -3.78 19.26
N ASP A 26 7.82 -4.41 20.31
CA ASP A 26 7.01 -5.01 21.38
C ASP A 26 6.22 -3.93 22.16
N LYS A 27 6.76 -2.71 22.27
CA LYS A 27 6.05 -1.54 22.81
C LYS A 27 4.81 -1.15 22.00
N ARG A 28 4.76 -1.52 20.72
CA ARG A 28 3.68 -1.16 19.78
C ARG A 28 2.69 -2.30 19.54
N LEU A 29 3.05 -3.51 19.95
CA LEU A 29 2.14 -4.64 19.83
C LEU A 29 0.98 -4.46 20.81
N ARG A 30 -0.23 -4.70 20.30
CA ARG A 30 -1.46 -4.70 21.08
C ARG A 30 -1.94 -6.14 21.26
N ASP A 31 -2.54 -6.42 22.41
CA ASP A 31 -3.06 -7.76 22.72
C ASP A 31 -4.24 -8.12 21.82
N ASP A 32 -4.99 -7.11 21.33
CA ASP A 32 -6.13 -7.26 20.42
C ASP A 32 -5.71 -7.50 18.95
N GLY A 33 -4.42 -7.40 18.61
CA GLY A 33 -3.92 -7.71 17.29
C GLY A 33 -4.70 -7.01 16.17
N ASN A 34 -5.25 -7.78 15.23
CA ASN A 34 -6.02 -7.22 14.10
C ASN A 34 -7.41 -6.70 14.50
N GLU A 35 -7.92 -7.06 15.67
CA GLU A 35 -9.22 -6.55 16.17
C GLU A 35 -9.16 -5.05 16.47
N GLN A 36 -7.97 -4.46 16.59
CA GLN A 36 -7.80 -3.01 16.69
C GLN A 36 -8.32 -2.25 15.46
N TYR A 37 -8.41 -2.91 14.31
CA TYR A 37 -8.88 -2.28 13.07
C TYR A 37 -10.39 -2.45 12.94
N VAL A 38 -11.08 -1.34 12.83
CA VAL A 38 -12.54 -1.32 12.67
C VAL A 38 -12.87 -1.59 11.19
N ASN A 39 -13.64 -2.65 10.96
CA ASN A 39 -14.17 -2.91 9.63
C ASN A 39 -15.30 -1.94 9.28
N MET A 40 -15.35 -1.50 8.04
CA MET A 40 -16.45 -0.67 7.53
C MET A 40 -17.70 -1.54 7.29
N ALA A 41 -18.27 -2.06 8.37
CA ALA A 41 -19.46 -2.91 8.37
C ALA A 41 -20.45 -2.43 9.46
N GLY A 42 -21.69 -2.90 9.43
CA GLY A 42 -22.70 -2.49 10.40
C GLY A 42 -22.96 -0.99 10.36
N GLU A 43 -22.82 -0.31 11.49
CA GLU A 43 -23.01 1.14 11.60
C GLU A 43 -22.00 1.97 10.78
N PHE A 44 -20.83 1.40 10.47
CA PHE A 44 -19.80 2.05 9.66
C PHE A 44 -19.90 1.72 8.15
N ALA A 45 -20.90 0.95 7.73
CA ALA A 45 -21.04 0.53 6.32
C ALA A 45 -21.17 1.71 5.35
N HIS A 46 -21.74 2.83 5.81
CA HIS A 46 -21.90 4.05 4.99
C HIS A 46 -20.58 4.66 4.53
N TYR A 47 -19.45 4.37 5.21
CA TYR A 47 -18.12 4.83 4.78
C TYR A 47 -17.56 4.08 3.56
N ILE A 48 -18.23 3.01 3.13
CA ILE A 48 -17.85 2.30 1.89
C ILE A 48 -18.36 3.03 0.65
N GLU A 49 -19.44 3.79 0.78
CA GLU A 49 -20.06 4.50 -0.31
C GLU A 49 -19.34 5.83 -0.59
N ASP A 50 -19.20 6.14 -1.88
CA ASP A 50 -18.67 7.42 -2.32
C ASP A 50 -19.79 8.49 -2.21
N PRO A 51 -19.65 9.51 -1.34
CA PRO A 51 -20.68 10.53 -1.17
C PRO A 51 -20.68 11.58 -2.29
N TYR A 52 -19.64 11.63 -3.12
CA TYR A 52 -19.44 12.68 -4.13
C TYR A 52 -19.82 12.23 -5.53
N VAL A 53 -19.59 10.96 -5.84
CA VAL A 53 -19.84 10.41 -7.18
C VAL A 53 -20.87 9.29 -7.09
N LYS A 54 -21.96 9.45 -7.84
CA LYS A 54 -23.01 8.43 -7.94
C LYS A 54 -22.46 7.19 -8.63
N ARG A 55 -22.58 6.04 -7.97
CA ARG A 55 -22.23 4.76 -8.57
C ARG A 55 -23.08 4.49 -9.82
N VAL A 56 -22.38 4.20 -10.91
CA VAL A 56 -23.00 3.74 -12.17
C VAL A 56 -22.74 2.24 -12.30
N GLU A 57 -23.81 1.47 -12.38
CA GLU A 57 -23.68 0.04 -12.64
C GLU A 57 -23.29 -0.18 -14.11
N ARG A 58 -22.33 -1.05 -14.33
CA ARG A 58 -21.86 -1.46 -15.64
C ARG A 58 -21.51 -2.93 -15.65
N ALA A 59 -21.53 -3.55 -16.82
CA ALA A 59 -21.06 -4.90 -16.99
C ALA A 59 -19.56 -5.02 -16.62
N PRO A 60 -19.11 -6.17 -16.07
CA PRO A 60 -17.70 -6.43 -15.86
C PRO A 60 -16.90 -6.31 -17.16
N LEU A 61 -15.73 -5.72 -17.09
CA LEU A 61 -14.79 -5.72 -18.21
C LEU A 61 -13.94 -7.00 -18.15
N THR A 62 -13.86 -7.69 -19.27
CA THR A 62 -13.00 -8.85 -19.44
C THR A 62 -12.14 -8.64 -20.66
N ASP A 63 -10.94 -8.15 -20.46
CA ASP A 63 -9.99 -7.84 -21.52
C ASP A 63 -8.55 -8.05 -21.04
N HIS A 64 -7.58 -7.68 -21.85
CA HIS A 64 -6.18 -7.76 -21.53
C HIS A 64 -5.54 -6.38 -21.46
N THR A 65 -4.65 -6.20 -20.50
CA THR A 65 -3.76 -5.03 -20.42
C THR A 65 -2.40 -5.48 -19.88
N HIS A 66 -1.33 -4.81 -20.27
CA HIS A 66 0.01 -5.17 -19.84
C HIS A 66 0.26 -4.90 -18.35
N VAL A 67 -0.30 -3.81 -17.84
CA VAL A 67 -0.13 -3.41 -16.44
C VAL A 67 -1.47 -3.00 -15.85
N VAL A 68 -1.81 -3.57 -14.71
CA VAL A 68 -2.93 -3.15 -13.87
C VAL A 68 -2.38 -2.58 -12.57
N ILE A 69 -2.84 -1.38 -12.23
CA ILE A 69 -2.53 -0.72 -10.96
C ILE A 69 -3.83 -0.66 -10.15
N ILE A 70 -3.80 -1.19 -8.95
CA ILE A 70 -4.95 -1.14 -8.04
C ILE A 70 -4.78 0.03 -7.08
N GLY A 71 -5.69 0.97 -7.15
CA GLY A 71 -5.69 2.23 -6.41
C GLY A 71 -5.24 3.41 -7.25
N GLY A 72 -6.09 4.43 -7.36
CA GLY A 72 -5.86 5.67 -8.11
C GLY A 72 -5.30 6.84 -7.29
N GLY A 73 -4.88 6.60 -6.05
CA GLY A 73 -4.23 7.61 -5.23
C GLY A 73 -2.82 7.97 -5.71
N PHE A 74 -2.08 8.76 -4.91
CA PHE A 74 -0.75 9.24 -5.29
C PHE A 74 0.19 8.13 -5.78
N GLY A 75 0.22 6.98 -5.10
CA GLY A 75 1.07 5.85 -5.49
C GLY A 75 0.72 5.28 -6.87
N GLY A 76 -0.56 5.09 -7.14
CA GLY A 76 -1.04 4.58 -8.42
C GLY A 76 -0.79 5.54 -9.58
N MET A 77 -1.06 6.83 -9.38
CA MET A 77 -0.80 7.87 -10.37
C MET A 77 0.69 8.04 -10.67
N LEU A 78 1.54 8.06 -9.63
CA LEU A 78 2.99 8.13 -9.80
C LEU A 78 3.54 6.90 -10.53
N ALA A 79 3.09 5.70 -10.16
CA ALA A 79 3.47 4.47 -10.85
C ALA A 79 3.08 4.51 -12.33
N GLY A 80 1.85 4.92 -12.63
CA GLY A 80 1.37 5.09 -14.00
C GLY A 80 2.19 6.09 -14.80
N ALA A 81 2.50 7.25 -14.23
CA ALA A 81 3.33 8.28 -14.86
C ALA A 81 4.74 7.75 -15.17
N ARG A 82 5.40 7.11 -14.19
CA ARG A 82 6.74 6.54 -14.38
C ARG A 82 6.80 5.41 -15.41
N LEU A 83 5.79 4.56 -15.44
CA LEU A 83 5.68 3.51 -16.45
C LEU A 83 5.52 4.12 -17.85
N ARG A 84 4.73 5.17 -18.00
CA ARG A 84 4.59 5.89 -19.29
C ARG A 84 5.89 6.54 -19.71
N ASP A 85 6.62 7.18 -18.81
CA ASP A 85 7.94 7.75 -19.06
C ASP A 85 8.94 6.66 -19.54
N ALA A 86 8.83 5.45 -18.98
CA ALA A 86 9.61 4.28 -19.40
C ALA A 86 9.11 3.61 -20.69
N GLY A 87 8.10 4.18 -21.36
CA GLY A 87 7.57 3.68 -22.63
C GLY A 87 6.47 2.63 -22.54
N VAL A 88 6.01 2.27 -21.34
CA VAL A 88 4.87 1.38 -21.15
C VAL A 88 3.58 2.18 -21.30
N LYS A 89 2.80 1.89 -22.35
CA LYS A 89 1.61 2.68 -22.70
C LYS A 89 0.30 2.01 -22.33
N ASP A 90 0.27 0.69 -22.31
CA ASP A 90 -0.93 -0.11 -22.00
C ASP A 90 -1.01 -0.34 -20.50
N ILE A 91 -1.59 0.63 -19.81
CA ILE A 91 -1.73 0.68 -18.36
C ILE A 91 -3.18 0.96 -18.01
N ARG A 92 -3.70 0.24 -17.02
CA ARG A 92 -5.02 0.50 -16.44
C ARG A 92 -4.90 0.72 -14.95
N ILE A 93 -5.48 1.82 -14.47
CA ILE A 93 -5.64 2.08 -13.04
C ILE A 93 -7.08 1.72 -12.68
N ILE A 94 -7.24 0.92 -11.61
CA ILE A 94 -8.53 0.54 -11.06
C ILE A 94 -8.67 1.25 -9.72
N GLU A 95 -9.68 2.11 -9.62
CA GLU A 95 -10.03 2.85 -8.41
C GLU A 95 -11.42 2.44 -7.92
N LYS A 96 -11.59 2.37 -6.59
CA LYS A 96 -12.87 2.06 -5.96
C LYS A 96 -13.79 3.27 -5.93
N GLY A 97 -13.23 4.46 -5.72
CA GLY A 97 -13.95 5.73 -5.75
C GLY A 97 -14.41 6.11 -7.15
N GLY A 98 -15.27 7.11 -7.26
CA GLY A 98 -15.79 7.58 -8.54
C GLY A 98 -14.81 8.46 -9.32
N ASP A 99 -13.80 9.00 -8.65
CA ASP A 99 -12.67 9.72 -9.23
C ASP A 99 -11.38 9.52 -8.40
N PHE A 100 -10.32 10.28 -8.72
CA PHE A 100 -9.00 10.18 -8.08
C PHE A 100 -8.82 11.20 -6.95
#